data_87d92becd8c50e2cda9417c7aed669c5
#
_entry.id   87d92becd8c50e2cda9417c7aed669c5
#
_cell.length_a   1.000
_cell.length_b   1.000
_cell.length_c   1.000
_cell.angle_alpha   90.00
_cell.angle_beta   90.00
_cell.angle_gamma   90.00
#
_symmetry.space_group_name_H-M   'P 1'
#
loop_
_entity.id
_entity.type
_entity.pdbx_description
1 polymer ?
#
loop_
_entity_poly.entity_id
_entity_poly.type
_entity_poly.pdbx_seq_one_letter_code
_entity_poly.pdbx_strand_id
1 'polypeptide(L)'
;MKNLEYQQRAVTELIDKTIRLLNAGGQRNKMVFEATTGAGKTVMACLMLAGLMDELHDRGDSRYQEVAFIWFAPRKLHIQSYEKLKEAFEETRTLRPVMFDELDQNEGIRPGEILFVNWESVNKESNVMVREGDCSLSLYEITDKTKDEFGLPIVAIIDEEHMFWSKTADKSSAVLDRINPAVEIRISATPKTANPKEKVTVYRQDVIAAEMIKKEVVLNPEIELNFSDELELNANLIKAALDKRNQIAEAYKAVGTRIILSYSFSCLMTPRKI
;
A
#
# COMPACT_ATOMS: atom_id res chain seq x y z
N MET A 1 12.23 15.15 -3.66
CA MET A 1 12.10 13.68 -3.79
C MET A 1 13.19 13.16 -4.72
N LYS A 2 13.91 12.05 -4.40
CA LYS A 2 14.85 11.45 -5.37
C LYS A 2 14.04 10.90 -6.54
N ASN A 3 14.42 11.31 -7.75
CA ASN A 3 13.80 10.83 -8.98
C ASN A 3 14.39 9.44 -9.31
N LEU A 4 13.66 8.36 -8.99
CA LEU A 4 14.14 7.00 -9.17
C LEU A 4 13.54 6.42 -10.46
N GLU A 5 14.39 6.06 -11.40
CA GLU A 5 14.01 5.58 -12.74
C GLU A 5 13.00 4.40 -12.68
N TYR A 6 13.23 3.42 -11.79
CA TYR A 6 12.32 2.29 -11.67
C TYR A 6 10.92 2.70 -11.18
N GLN A 7 10.84 3.75 -10.33
CA GLN A 7 9.56 4.27 -9.85
C GLN A 7 8.80 4.97 -10.97
N GLN A 8 9.48 5.80 -11.75
CA GLN A 8 8.87 6.47 -12.91
C GLN A 8 8.32 5.46 -13.91
N ARG A 9 9.15 4.47 -14.29
CA ARG A 9 8.72 3.38 -15.18
C ARG A 9 7.48 2.67 -14.66
N ALA A 10 7.47 2.30 -13.38
CA ALA A 10 6.33 1.63 -12.77
C ALA A 10 5.08 2.52 -12.73
N VAL A 11 5.22 3.82 -12.42
CA VAL A 11 4.11 4.79 -12.41
C VAL A 11 3.52 4.94 -13.81
N THR A 12 4.33 5.14 -14.83
CA THR A 12 3.86 5.23 -16.22
C THR A 12 3.11 3.96 -16.64
N GLU A 13 3.67 2.80 -16.34
CA GLU A 13 3.04 1.51 -16.67
C GLU A 13 1.71 1.30 -15.92
N LEU A 14 1.63 1.73 -14.66
CA LEU A 14 0.38 1.68 -13.88
C LEU A 14 -0.70 2.58 -14.49
N ILE A 15 -0.35 3.80 -14.89
CA ILE A 15 -1.27 4.75 -15.53
C ILE A 15 -1.81 4.15 -16.84
N ASP A 16 -0.91 3.75 -17.74
CA ASP A 16 -1.30 3.22 -19.06
C ASP A 16 -2.20 1.99 -18.94
N LYS A 17 -1.88 1.08 -18.02
CA LYS A 17 -2.68 -0.13 -17.79
C LYS A 17 -4.02 0.20 -17.16
N THR A 18 -4.09 1.17 -16.23
CA THR A 18 -5.36 1.60 -15.63
C THR A 18 -6.28 2.21 -16.68
N ILE A 19 -5.77 3.10 -17.54
CA ILE A 19 -6.53 3.69 -18.65
C ILE A 19 -7.04 2.61 -19.60
N ARG A 20 -6.19 1.64 -19.94
CA ARG A 20 -6.58 0.49 -20.78
C ARG A 20 -7.73 -0.30 -20.17
N LEU A 21 -7.69 -0.58 -18.86
CA LEU A 21 -8.73 -1.30 -18.15
C LEU A 21 -10.04 -0.49 -18.07
N LEU A 22 -9.96 0.82 -17.87
CA LEU A 22 -11.11 1.72 -17.90
C LEU A 22 -11.76 1.73 -19.29
N ASN A 23 -10.97 1.87 -20.34
CA ASN A 23 -11.44 1.89 -21.72
C ASN A 23 -12.02 0.54 -22.20
N ALA A 24 -11.47 -0.57 -21.72
CA ALA A 24 -12.01 -1.91 -22.00
C ALA A 24 -13.43 -2.10 -21.47
N GLY A 25 -13.81 -1.30 -20.49
CA GLY A 25 -15.13 -1.41 -19.84
C GLY A 25 -15.26 -2.66 -18.98
N GLY A 26 -16.50 -2.91 -18.54
CA GLY A 26 -16.78 -3.97 -17.55
C GLY A 26 -16.47 -3.49 -16.13
N GLN A 27 -16.57 -4.43 -15.20
CA GLN A 27 -16.45 -4.16 -13.78
C GLN A 27 -15.40 -5.09 -13.17
N ARG A 28 -14.82 -4.64 -12.05
CA ARG A 28 -13.84 -5.39 -11.26
C ARG A 28 -12.64 -5.88 -12.08
N ASN A 29 -12.17 -5.05 -13.01
CA ASN A 29 -10.96 -5.34 -13.77
C ASN A 29 -9.75 -5.31 -12.82
N LYS A 30 -9.14 -6.48 -12.57
CA LYS A 30 -8.08 -6.63 -11.57
C LYS A 30 -6.71 -6.36 -12.17
N MET A 31 -5.98 -5.43 -11.60
CA MET A 31 -4.56 -5.19 -11.85
C MET A 31 -3.76 -5.45 -10.56
N VAL A 32 -2.64 -6.14 -10.68
CA VAL A 32 -1.72 -6.38 -9.57
C VAL A 32 -0.50 -5.47 -9.71
N PHE A 33 -0.21 -4.72 -8.65
CA PHE A 33 1.04 -3.99 -8.49
C PHE A 33 1.92 -4.68 -7.46
N GLU A 34 2.94 -5.38 -7.94
CA GLU A 34 3.90 -6.12 -7.13
C GLU A 34 5.20 -5.32 -6.97
N ALA A 35 5.55 -5.01 -5.73
CA ALA A 35 6.83 -4.39 -5.41
C ALA A 35 7.29 -4.78 -4.01
N THR A 36 8.59 -5.03 -3.84
CA THR A 36 9.15 -5.42 -2.54
C THR A 36 8.92 -4.36 -1.47
N THR A 37 8.93 -4.78 -0.21
CA THR A 37 8.87 -3.84 0.93
C THR A 37 10.07 -2.88 0.86
N GLY A 38 9.82 -1.59 1.10
CA GLY A 38 10.84 -0.54 0.98
C GLY A 38 11.03 0.02 -0.44
N ALA A 39 10.37 -0.52 -1.47
CA ALA A 39 10.45 0.01 -2.83
C ALA A 39 9.71 1.35 -3.04
N GLY A 40 8.91 1.79 -2.06
CA GLY A 40 8.10 3.00 -2.18
C GLY A 40 6.73 2.78 -2.83
N LYS A 41 6.09 1.63 -2.61
CA LYS A 41 4.75 1.29 -3.16
C LYS A 41 3.73 2.42 -3.02
N THR A 42 3.57 2.94 -1.79
CA THR A 42 2.62 4.03 -1.51
C THR A 42 2.94 5.29 -2.31
N VAL A 43 4.23 5.65 -2.42
CA VAL A 43 4.67 6.81 -3.20
C VAL A 43 4.34 6.63 -4.68
N MET A 44 4.67 5.46 -5.25
CA MET A 44 4.35 5.15 -6.65
C MET A 44 2.85 5.16 -6.91
N ALA A 45 2.05 4.62 -5.98
CA ALA A 45 0.60 4.66 -6.08
C ALA A 45 0.06 6.10 -6.04
N CYS A 46 0.58 6.96 -5.16
CA CYS A 46 0.23 8.38 -5.11
C CYS A 46 0.53 9.10 -6.43
N LEU A 47 1.75 8.92 -6.95
CA LEU A 47 2.16 9.50 -8.22
C LEU A 47 1.31 8.98 -9.39
N MET A 48 0.95 7.71 -9.36
CA MET A 48 0.05 7.11 -10.34
C MET A 48 -1.34 7.75 -10.30
N LEU A 49 -1.92 7.98 -9.13
CA LEU A 49 -3.25 8.61 -9.03
C LEU A 49 -3.25 10.04 -9.59
N ALA A 50 -2.22 10.84 -9.28
CA ALA A 50 -2.07 12.18 -9.81
C ALA A 50 -1.90 12.16 -11.34
N GLY A 51 -0.94 11.38 -11.83
CA GLY A 51 -0.68 11.28 -13.26
C GLY A 51 -1.86 10.66 -14.04
N LEU A 52 -2.66 9.79 -13.41
CA LEU A 52 -3.86 9.23 -14.03
C LEU A 52 -4.90 10.31 -14.29
N MET A 53 -5.13 11.24 -13.34
CA MET A 53 -6.09 12.34 -13.54
C MET A 53 -5.63 13.27 -14.67
N ASP A 54 -4.34 13.61 -14.69
CA ASP A 54 -3.77 14.46 -15.75
C ASP A 54 -3.90 13.79 -17.13
N GLU A 55 -3.51 12.51 -17.23
CA GLU A 55 -3.59 11.75 -18.48
C GLU A 55 -5.03 11.52 -18.97
N LEU A 56 -5.98 11.29 -18.07
CA LEU A 56 -7.39 11.14 -18.45
C LEU A 56 -7.96 12.44 -19.02
N HIS A 57 -7.53 13.58 -18.46
CA HIS A 57 -7.95 14.89 -18.94
C HIS A 57 -7.32 15.23 -20.30
N ASP A 58 -6.04 14.90 -20.49
CA ASP A 58 -5.29 15.23 -21.69
C ASP A 58 -5.59 14.27 -22.87
N ARG A 59 -5.92 13.01 -22.60
CA ARG A 59 -6.27 12.02 -23.61
C ARG A 59 -7.74 12.16 -24.02
N GLY A 60 -7.98 12.87 -25.11
CA GLY A 60 -9.34 13.06 -25.65
C GLY A 60 -10.04 11.78 -26.16
N ASP A 61 -9.34 10.64 -26.18
CA ASP A 61 -9.85 9.32 -26.57
C ASP A 61 -10.22 8.42 -25.39
N SER A 62 -10.05 8.89 -24.17
CA SER A 62 -10.46 8.13 -22.98
C SER A 62 -11.97 8.08 -22.86
N ARG A 63 -12.50 6.90 -22.52
CA ARG A 63 -13.92 6.69 -22.22
C ARG A 63 -14.40 7.57 -21.06
N TYR A 64 -13.51 7.84 -20.11
CA TYR A 64 -13.76 8.64 -18.91
C TYR A 64 -12.68 9.72 -18.81
N GLN A 65 -13.07 10.94 -18.54
CA GLN A 65 -12.15 12.05 -18.29
C GLN A 65 -11.86 12.23 -16.80
N GLU A 66 -12.75 11.71 -15.96
CA GLU A 66 -12.67 11.81 -14.51
C GLU A 66 -13.00 10.47 -13.86
N VAL A 67 -12.44 10.24 -12.70
CA VAL A 67 -12.66 9.03 -11.87
C VAL A 67 -12.74 9.41 -10.40
N ALA A 68 -13.40 8.57 -9.62
CA ALA A 68 -13.38 8.61 -8.17
C ALA A 68 -12.50 7.48 -7.62
N PHE A 69 -11.87 7.69 -6.47
CA PHE A 69 -10.97 6.72 -5.87
C PHE A 69 -11.45 6.26 -4.50
N ILE A 70 -11.24 4.96 -4.21
CA ILE A 70 -11.38 4.42 -2.86
C ILE A 70 -10.09 3.68 -2.52
N TRP A 71 -9.46 4.06 -1.40
CA TRP A 71 -8.24 3.43 -0.90
C TRP A 71 -8.55 2.57 0.31
N PHE A 72 -8.47 1.27 0.14
CA PHE A 72 -8.61 0.30 1.21
C PHE A 72 -7.25 -0.08 1.78
N ALA A 73 -7.08 0.03 3.07
CA ALA A 73 -5.89 -0.47 3.75
C ALA A 73 -6.23 -1.07 5.12
N PRO A 74 -5.49 -2.10 5.57
CA PRO A 74 -5.74 -2.77 6.84
C PRO A 74 -5.26 -1.95 8.03
N ARG A 75 -5.85 -2.19 9.21
CA ARG A 75 -5.48 -1.58 10.49
C ARG A 75 -5.44 -0.06 10.41
N LYS A 76 -4.32 0.56 10.86
CA LYS A 76 -4.10 2.01 10.81
C LYS A 76 -3.36 2.49 9.55
N LEU A 77 -3.09 1.60 8.60
CA LEU A 77 -2.36 1.96 7.38
C LEU A 77 -3.13 2.95 6.51
N HIS A 78 -4.48 2.89 6.51
CA HIS A 78 -5.31 3.88 5.81
C HIS A 78 -5.07 5.30 6.32
N ILE A 79 -4.91 5.51 7.65
CA ILE A 79 -4.61 6.83 8.23
C ILE A 79 -3.22 7.28 7.79
N GLN A 80 -2.21 6.40 7.85
CA GLN A 80 -0.84 6.73 7.45
C GLN A 80 -0.75 7.09 5.96
N SER A 81 -1.51 6.38 5.12
CA SER A 81 -1.57 6.68 3.69
C SER A 81 -2.31 7.99 3.43
N TYR A 82 -3.42 8.24 4.13
CA TYR A 82 -4.16 9.50 4.08
C TYR A 82 -3.27 10.70 4.44
N GLU A 83 -2.57 10.64 5.59
CA GLU A 83 -1.69 11.72 6.03
C GLU A 83 -0.57 12.01 5.01
N LYS A 84 0.08 10.97 4.49
CA LYS A 84 1.11 11.10 3.46
C LYS A 84 0.60 11.71 2.16
N LEU A 85 -0.59 11.31 1.72
CA LEU A 85 -1.19 11.88 0.52
C LEU A 85 -1.63 13.32 0.76
N LYS A 86 -2.18 13.60 1.92
CA LYS A 86 -2.58 14.96 2.30
C LYS A 86 -1.38 15.92 2.27
N GLU A 87 -0.26 15.52 2.88
CA GLU A 87 1.00 16.28 2.84
C GLU A 87 1.54 16.42 1.39
N ALA A 88 1.52 15.32 0.61
CA ALA A 88 2.04 15.31 -0.75
C ALA A 88 1.22 16.16 -1.72
N PHE A 89 -0.09 16.29 -1.51
CA PHE A 89 -1.02 17.00 -2.40
C PHE A 89 -1.55 18.32 -1.81
N GLU A 90 -1.01 18.77 -0.68
CA GLU A 90 -1.43 20.04 -0.05
C GLU A 90 -1.29 21.23 -1.00
N GLU A 91 -0.27 21.21 -1.86
CA GLU A 91 -0.01 22.25 -2.88
C GLU A 91 -0.67 21.95 -4.23
N THR A 92 -1.12 20.73 -4.50
CA THR A 92 -1.74 20.34 -5.76
C THR A 92 -3.25 20.17 -5.56
N ARG A 93 -4.05 20.87 -6.35
CA ARG A 93 -5.52 20.78 -6.27
C ARG A 93 -6.12 19.62 -7.07
N THR A 94 -5.28 18.79 -7.67
CA THR A 94 -5.71 17.71 -8.58
C THR A 94 -6.32 16.52 -7.84
N LEU A 95 -5.84 16.25 -6.62
CA LEU A 95 -6.32 15.15 -5.79
C LEU A 95 -6.66 15.64 -4.38
N ARG A 96 -7.73 15.12 -3.83
CA ARG A 96 -8.20 15.44 -2.48
C ARG A 96 -8.39 14.16 -1.65
N PRO A 97 -7.44 13.82 -0.78
CA PRO A 97 -7.65 12.77 0.21
C PRO A 97 -8.79 13.16 1.18
N VAL A 98 -9.71 12.24 1.42
CA VAL A 98 -10.83 12.43 2.36
C VAL A 98 -11.02 11.18 3.22
N MET A 99 -11.35 11.39 4.48
CA MET A 99 -11.82 10.32 5.37
C MET A 99 -13.35 10.22 5.26
N PHE A 100 -13.90 9.10 5.71
CA PHE A 100 -15.33 8.84 5.60
C PHE A 100 -16.21 9.90 6.30
N ASP A 101 -15.74 10.44 7.41
CA ASP A 101 -16.40 11.51 8.19
C ASP A 101 -16.17 12.92 7.62
N GLU A 102 -15.24 13.07 6.69
CA GLU A 102 -14.97 14.33 5.97
C GLU A 102 -15.77 14.46 4.67
N LEU A 103 -16.34 13.34 4.18
CA LEU A 103 -17.25 13.40 3.02
C LEU A 103 -18.52 14.18 3.36
N ASP A 104 -18.99 14.95 2.39
CA ASP A 104 -20.35 15.45 2.47
C ASP A 104 -21.31 14.26 2.39
N GLN A 105 -21.96 13.98 3.54
CA GLN A 105 -22.81 12.80 3.70
C GLN A 105 -24.03 12.78 2.76
N ASN A 106 -24.32 13.87 2.07
CA ASN A 106 -25.41 13.96 1.10
C ASN A 106 -24.94 13.72 -0.34
N GLU A 107 -23.65 13.60 -0.59
CA GLU A 107 -23.06 13.47 -1.91
C GLU A 107 -22.22 12.21 -2.05
N GLY A 108 -21.94 11.80 -3.28
CA GLY A 108 -20.99 10.74 -3.59
C GLY A 108 -19.53 11.24 -3.53
N ILE A 109 -18.60 10.41 -3.95
CA ILE A 109 -17.17 10.77 -4.09
C ILE A 109 -17.05 11.63 -5.36
N ARG A 110 -16.48 12.82 -5.22
CA ARG A 110 -16.30 13.75 -6.34
C ARG A 110 -15.06 13.39 -7.18
N PRO A 111 -14.95 13.92 -8.41
CA PRO A 111 -13.75 13.72 -9.24
C PRO A 111 -12.48 14.09 -8.49
N GLY A 112 -11.47 13.23 -8.55
CA GLY A 112 -10.18 13.44 -7.87
C GLY A 112 -10.21 13.27 -6.35
N GLU A 113 -11.36 12.99 -5.73
CA GLU A 113 -11.39 12.61 -4.32
C GLU A 113 -10.93 11.16 -4.14
N ILE A 114 -10.12 10.95 -3.08
CA ILE A 114 -9.64 9.64 -2.67
C ILE A 114 -10.23 9.35 -1.29
N LEU A 115 -11.25 8.51 -1.23
CA LEU A 115 -11.87 8.09 0.03
C LEU A 115 -11.02 7.00 0.68
N PHE A 116 -10.47 7.28 1.87
CA PHE A 116 -9.72 6.33 2.66
C PHE A 116 -10.62 5.51 3.57
N VAL A 117 -10.51 4.20 3.48
CA VAL A 117 -11.36 3.25 4.19
C VAL A 117 -10.52 2.19 4.91
N ASN A 118 -10.82 2.01 6.20
CA ASN A 118 -10.28 0.87 6.92
C ASN A 118 -10.99 -0.41 6.48
N TRP A 119 -10.19 -1.35 5.99
CA TRP A 119 -10.72 -2.61 5.50
C TRP A 119 -11.46 -3.44 6.55
N GLU A 120 -10.94 -3.47 7.77
CA GLU A 120 -11.53 -4.24 8.88
C GLU A 120 -12.88 -3.64 9.33
N SER A 121 -13.08 -2.35 9.09
CA SER A 121 -14.33 -1.67 9.42
C SER A 121 -15.46 -2.06 8.47
N VAL A 122 -15.20 -2.15 7.17
CA VAL A 122 -16.23 -2.51 6.19
C VAL A 122 -16.57 -3.99 6.17
N ASN A 123 -15.73 -4.85 6.76
CA ASN A 123 -16.00 -6.28 6.90
C ASN A 123 -16.91 -6.65 8.09
N LYS A 124 -17.31 -5.68 8.90
CA LYS A 124 -18.23 -5.87 10.02
C LYS A 124 -19.62 -5.41 9.62
N GLU A 125 -20.56 -6.32 9.43
CA GLU A 125 -21.96 -6.03 9.10
C GLU A 125 -22.67 -5.08 10.08
N SER A 126 -22.18 -5.00 11.32
CA SER A 126 -22.67 -4.08 12.35
C SER A 126 -22.05 -2.68 12.28
N ASN A 127 -21.12 -2.42 11.35
CA ASN A 127 -20.44 -1.13 11.26
C ASN A 127 -21.36 -0.11 10.54
N VAL A 128 -21.44 1.09 11.10
CA VAL A 128 -22.21 2.22 10.56
C VAL A 128 -21.82 2.51 9.10
N MET A 129 -20.55 2.30 8.72
CA MET A 129 -20.07 2.52 7.34
C MET A 129 -20.73 1.62 6.28
N VAL A 130 -21.33 0.49 6.67
CA VAL A 130 -21.96 -0.47 5.75
C VAL A 130 -23.42 -0.71 6.02
N ARG A 131 -23.99 -0.10 7.08
CA ARG A 131 -25.43 -0.20 7.37
C ARG A 131 -26.19 0.80 6.50
N GLU A 132 -27.05 0.26 5.66
CA GLU A 132 -28.00 1.06 4.87
C GLU A 132 -29.17 1.52 5.77
N GLY A 133 -29.63 2.76 5.56
CA GLY A 133 -30.85 3.26 6.21
C GLY A 133 -30.67 3.96 7.57
N ASP A 134 -29.47 4.25 8.02
CA ASP A 134 -29.19 5.14 9.15
C ASP A 134 -29.19 6.63 8.70
N CYS A 135 -29.10 7.57 9.65
CA CYS A 135 -29.13 9.00 9.38
C CYS A 135 -27.95 9.52 8.51
N SER A 136 -26.95 8.71 8.28
CA SER A 136 -25.79 8.98 7.41
C SER A 136 -25.71 7.94 6.28
N LEU A 137 -25.23 8.34 5.11
CA LEU A 137 -25.05 7.42 3.99
C LEU A 137 -24.00 6.37 4.32
N SER A 138 -24.31 5.12 3.98
CA SER A 138 -23.33 4.03 4.02
C SER A 138 -22.33 4.16 2.86
N LEU A 139 -21.20 3.44 2.97
CA LEU A 139 -20.24 3.35 1.87
C LEU A 139 -20.90 2.90 0.55
N TYR A 140 -21.90 2.02 0.64
CA TYR A 140 -22.61 1.52 -0.54
C TYR A 140 -23.47 2.60 -1.19
N GLU A 141 -24.22 3.36 -0.40
CA GLU A 141 -25.03 4.48 -0.90
C GLU A 141 -24.15 5.58 -1.50
N ILE A 142 -22.99 5.89 -0.88
CA ILE A 142 -22.00 6.82 -1.40
C ILE A 142 -21.46 6.34 -2.76
N THR A 143 -21.10 5.06 -2.87
CA THR A 143 -20.59 4.52 -4.13
C THR A 143 -21.65 4.42 -5.21
N ASP A 144 -22.92 4.18 -4.87
CA ASP A 144 -24.02 4.19 -5.82
C ASP A 144 -24.26 5.62 -6.34
N LYS A 145 -24.33 6.63 -5.46
CA LYS A 145 -24.42 8.03 -5.86
C LYS A 145 -23.27 8.48 -6.75
N THR A 146 -22.04 8.07 -6.42
CA THR A 146 -20.86 8.37 -7.25
C THR A 146 -21.03 7.89 -8.70
N LYS A 147 -21.58 6.68 -8.87
CA LYS A 147 -21.79 6.08 -10.19
C LYS A 147 -23.02 6.63 -10.89
N ASP A 148 -24.14 6.76 -10.17
CA ASP A 148 -25.44 7.01 -10.76
C ASP A 148 -25.70 8.52 -10.95
N GLU A 149 -25.29 9.36 -9.99
CA GLU A 149 -25.50 10.80 -10.06
C GLU A 149 -24.36 11.54 -10.78
N PHE A 150 -23.10 11.16 -10.53
CA PHE A 150 -21.93 11.81 -11.14
C PHE A 150 -21.42 11.08 -12.40
N GLY A 151 -21.88 9.86 -12.65
CA GLY A 151 -21.42 9.06 -13.78
C GLY A 151 -19.95 8.64 -13.69
N LEU A 152 -19.34 8.69 -12.49
CA LEU A 152 -17.92 8.45 -12.30
C LEU A 152 -17.63 6.95 -12.12
N PRO A 153 -16.67 6.39 -12.86
CA PRO A 153 -16.15 5.07 -12.56
C PRO A 153 -15.32 5.14 -11.28
N ILE A 154 -15.43 4.08 -10.46
CA ILE A 154 -14.65 3.96 -9.23
C ILE A 154 -13.41 3.13 -9.50
N VAL A 155 -12.23 3.65 -9.14
CA VAL A 155 -10.96 2.92 -9.09
C VAL A 155 -10.66 2.59 -7.63
N ALA A 156 -10.68 1.32 -7.29
CA ALA A 156 -10.40 0.83 -5.94
C ALA A 156 -8.91 0.46 -5.81
N ILE A 157 -8.23 1.08 -4.87
CA ILE A 157 -6.86 0.75 -4.47
C ILE A 157 -6.93 -0.15 -3.24
N ILE A 158 -6.30 -1.32 -3.30
CA ILE A 158 -6.28 -2.30 -2.22
C ILE A 158 -4.84 -2.48 -1.78
N ASP A 159 -4.47 -1.73 -0.73
CA ASP A 159 -3.11 -1.75 -0.19
C ASP A 159 -2.91 -2.96 0.74
N GLU A 160 -1.72 -3.54 0.71
CA GLU A 160 -1.36 -4.80 1.39
C GLU A 160 -2.34 -5.94 1.08
N GLU A 161 -2.62 -6.15 -0.20
CA GLU A 161 -3.59 -7.11 -0.74
C GLU A 161 -3.48 -8.50 -0.11
N HIS A 162 -2.28 -8.96 0.25
CA HIS A 162 -2.06 -10.26 0.87
C HIS A 162 -2.78 -10.42 2.23
N MET A 163 -3.03 -9.32 2.95
CA MET A 163 -3.77 -9.33 4.22
C MET A 163 -5.29 -9.43 4.00
N PHE A 164 -5.76 -8.99 2.87
CA PHE A 164 -7.14 -9.00 2.43
C PHE A 164 -7.71 -10.42 2.28
N TRP A 165 -6.86 -11.35 1.81
CA TRP A 165 -7.21 -12.73 1.54
C TRP A 165 -6.98 -13.68 2.73
N SER A 166 -6.92 -13.14 3.95
CA SER A 166 -6.85 -13.94 5.16
C SER A 166 -8.22 -14.57 5.49
N LYS A 167 -8.49 -14.82 6.76
CA LYS A 167 -9.72 -15.49 7.26
C LYS A 167 -11.07 -14.85 6.86
N THR A 168 -11.07 -13.66 6.25
CA THR A 168 -12.27 -12.89 5.86
C THR A 168 -12.39 -12.69 4.35
N ALA A 169 -11.75 -13.51 3.55
CA ALA A 169 -11.72 -13.37 2.09
C ALA A 169 -13.10 -13.28 1.44
N ASP A 170 -14.06 -14.09 1.90
CA ASP A 170 -15.43 -14.09 1.36
C ASP A 170 -16.16 -12.78 1.63
N LYS A 171 -16.05 -12.24 2.87
CA LYS A 171 -16.64 -10.94 3.23
C LYS A 171 -16.01 -9.81 2.44
N SER A 172 -14.71 -9.87 2.28
CA SER A 172 -13.93 -8.93 1.51
C SER A 172 -14.36 -8.89 0.04
N SER A 173 -14.55 -10.06 -0.54
CA SER A 173 -15.07 -10.16 -1.91
C SER A 173 -16.48 -9.58 -2.01
N ALA A 174 -17.35 -9.88 -1.06
CA ALA A 174 -18.72 -9.38 -1.04
C ALA A 174 -18.80 -7.85 -0.99
N VAL A 175 -17.93 -7.20 -0.22
CA VAL A 175 -17.84 -5.72 -0.19
C VAL A 175 -17.46 -5.18 -1.57
N LEU A 176 -16.43 -5.73 -2.21
CA LEU A 176 -16.03 -5.31 -3.55
C LEU A 176 -17.07 -5.67 -4.62
N ASP A 177 -17.80 -6.78 -4.46
CA ASP A 177 -18.91 -7.14 -5.35
C ASP A 177 -20.05 -6.11 -5.25
N ARG A 178 -20.34 -5.62 -4.04
CA ARG A 178 -21.39 -4.60 -3.82
C ARG A 178 -20.96 -3.22 -4.32
N ILE A 179 -19.72 -2.78 -4.06
CA ILE A 179 -19.18 -1.52 -4.57
C ILE A 179 -19.05 -1.58 -6.10
N ASN A 180 -18.67 -2.72 -6.63
CA ASN A 180 -18.51 -2.99 -8.06
C ASN A 180 -17.64 -1.93 -8.78
N PRO A 181 -16.37 -1.75 -8.38
CA PRO A 181 -15.48 -0.78 -9.00
C PRO A 181 -15.14 -1.16 -10.46
N ALA A 182 -14.86 -0.17 -11.31
CA ALA A 182 -14.42 -0.42 -12.68
C ALA A 182 -13.04 -1.09 -12.74
N VAL A 183 -12.12 -0.64 -11.87
CA VAL A 183 -10.76 -1.18 -11.76
C VAL A 183 -10.41 -1.42 -10.29
N GLU A 184 -9.78 -2.56 -10.02
CA GLU A 184 -9.17 -2.89 -8.73
C GLU A 184 -7.64 -2.93 -8.90
N ILE A 185 -6.93 -2.00 -8.25
CA ILE A 185 -5.46 -1.97 -8.20
C ILE A 185 -5.01 -2.58 -6.88
N ARG A 186 -4.47 -3.80 -6.95
CA ARG A 186 -4.08 -4.61 -5.80
C ARG A 186 -2.60 -4.52 -5.57
N ILE A 187 -2.21 -3.86 -4.47
CA ILE A 187 -0.82 -3.54 -4.13
C ILE A 187 -0.30 -4.51 -3.08
N SER A 188 0.80 -5.21 -3.36
CA SER A 188 1.43 -6.11 -2.40
C SER A 188 2.89 -6.39 -2.75
N ALA A 189 3.68 -6.78 -1.74
CA ALA A 189 4.98 -7.40 -1.96
C ALA A 189 4.86 -8.90 -2.31
N THR A 190 3.76 -9.53 -1.92
CA THR A 190 3.46 -10.95 -2.14
C THR A 190 2.00 -11.12 -2.56
N PRO A 191 1.66 -10.73 -3.78
CA PRO A 191 0.26 -10.75 -4.23
C PRO A 191 -0.29 -12.17 -4.29
N LYS A 192 -1.56 -12.31 -3.93
CA LYS A 192 -2.32 -13.58 -3.94
C LYS A 192 -3.38 -13.63 -5.03
N THR A 193 -3.62 -12.53 -5.72
CA THR A 193 -4.59 -12.48 -6.80
C THR A 193 -4.18 -13.39 -7.95
N ALA A 194 -5.00 -14.39 -8.23
CA ALA A 194 -4.83 -15.26 -9.38
C ALA A 194 -5.36 -14.58 -10.66
N ASN A 195 -4.65 -14.77 -11.77
CA ASN A 195 -5.05 -14.35 -13.11
C ASN A 195 -5.55 -12.88 -13.19
N PRO A 196 -4.73 -11.89 -12.78
CA PRO A 196 -5.08 -10.49 -12.98
C PRO A 196 -5.12 -10.18 -14.49
N LYS A 197 -5.96 -9.24 -14.92
CA LYS A 197 -5.98 -8.78 -16.32
C LYS A 197 -4.69 -8.05 -16.68
N GLU A 198 -4.14 -7.31 -15.73
CA GLU A 198 -2.88 -6.58 -15.89
C GLU A 198 -2.00 -6.77 -14.64
N LYS A 199 -0.69 -6.68 -14.84
CA LYS A 199 0.29 -6.76 -13.76
C LYS A 199 1.45 -5.81 -14.00
N VAL A 200 1.84 -5.07 -12.96
CA VAL A 200 3.06 -4.26 -12.93
C VAL A 200 3.97 -4.79 -11.84
N THR A 201 5.24 -5.02 -12.16
CA THR A 201 6.21 -5.59 -11.23
C THR A 201 7.45 -4.71 -11.13
N VAL A 202 7.76 -4.30 -9.90
CA VAL A 202 9.06 -3.68 -9.58
C VAL A 202 9.99 -4.77 -9.05
N TYR A 203 11.04 -5.06 -9.79
CA TYR A 203 11.98 -6.10 -9.43
C TYR A 203 12.88 -5.67 -8.27
N ARG A 204 13.12 -6.59 -7.35
CA ARG A 204 13.99 -6.34 -6.19
C ARG A 204 15.39 -5.86 -6.58
N GLN A 205 15.91 -6.31 -7.71
CA GLN A 205 17.21 -5.91 -8.23
C GLN A 205 17.28 -4.40 -8.56
N ASP A 206 16.23 -3.84 -9.16
CA ASP A 206 16.15 -2.41 -9.48
C ASP A 206 16.13 -1.56 -8.20
N VAL A 207 15.42 -2.05 -7.17
CA VAL A 207 15.32 -1.38 -5.87
C VAL A 207 16.65 -1.41 -5.11
N ILE A 208 17.41 -2.51 -5.22
CA ILE A 208 18.77 -2.64 -4.67
C ILE A 208 19.73 -1.73 -5.42
N ALA A 209 19.69 -1.72 -6.75
CA ALA A 209 20.54 -0.87 -7.59
C ALA A 209 20.32 0.62 -7.29
N ALA A 210 19.10 1.00 -6.91
CA ALA A 210 18.77 2.36 -6.50
C ALA A 210 19.08 2.64 -5.01
N GLU A 211 19.69 1.70 -4.29
CA GLU A 211 20.07 1.79 -2.87
C GLU A 211 18.89 2.04 -1.90
N MET A 212 17.68 1.69 -2.32
CA MET A 212 16.46 1.87 -1.50
C MET A 212 16.30 0.77 -0.45
N ILE A 213 16.85 -0.42 -0.71
CA ILE A 213 16.87 -1.55 0.21
C ILE A 213 18.25 -2.19 0.28
N LYS A 214 18.54 -2.85 1.39
CA LYS A 214 19.81 -3.58 1.58
C LYS A 214 19.91 -4.73 0.58
N LYS A 215 21.08 -4.89 -0.01
CA LYS A 215 21.40 -5.98 -0.92
C LYS A 215 21.26 -7.33 -0.20
N GLU A 216 21.78 -7.40 1.00
CA GLU A 216 21.80 -8.60 1.84
C GLU A 216 21.67 -8.23 3.31
N VAL A 217 21.19 -9.16 4.09
CA VAL A 217 21.22 -9.13 5.55
C VAL A 217 22.08 -10.30 5.99
N VAL A 218 23.19 -10.01 6.63
CA VAL A 218 24.10 -11.03 7.15
C VAL A 218 23.66 -11.36 8.58
N LEU A 219 23.29 -12.60 8.80
CA LEU A 219 22.90 -13.13 10.11
C LEU A 219 24.12 -13.79 10.74
N ASN A 220 24.49 -13.34 11.95
CA ASN A 220 25.54 -13.92 12.77
C ASN A 220 26.84 -14.22 11.96
N PRO A 221 27.44 -13.22 11.28
CA PRO A 221 28.68 -13.45 10.55
C PRO A 221 29.77 -13.90 11.53
N GLU A 222 30.54 -14.90 11.16
CA GLU A 222 31.71 -15.38 11.92
C GLU A 222 31.38 -16.09 13.25
N ILE A 223 30.14 -16.52 13.48
CA ILE A 223 29.78 -17.33 14.65
C ILE A 223 29.73 -18.79 14.23
N GLU A 224 30.65 -19.59 14.76
CA GLU A 224 30.57 -21.05 14.67
C GLU A 224 29.39 -21.53 15.53
N LEU A 225 28.46 -22.28 14.93
CA LEU A 225 27.24 -22.76 15.60
C LEU A 225 27.45 -24.05 16.40
N ASN A 226 28.68 -24.40 16.72
CA ASN A 226 29.03 -25.63 17.44
C ASN A 226 29.13 -25.37 18.95
N PHE A 227 28.01 -24.95 19.57
CA PHE A 227 27.91 -24.76 21.01
C PHE A 227 27.12 -25.92 21.64
N SER A 228 27.63 -26.45 22.75
CA SER A 228 26.97 -27.49 23.52
C SER A 228 25.94 -26.97 24.52
N ASP A 229 25.92 -25.65 24.79
CA ASP A 229 25.04 -24.99 25.75
C ASP A 229 24.42 -23.72 25.14
N GLU A 230 23.09 -23.59 25.32
CA GLU A 230 22.30 -22.45 24.85
C GLU A 230 22.71 -21.12 25.51
N LEU A 231 23.14 -21.18 26.78
CA LEU A 231 23.61 -19.99 27.50
C LEU A 231 24.95 -19.48 26.93
N GLU A 232 25.85 -20.38 26.58
CA GLU A 232 27.13 -20.05 25.96
C GLU A 232 26.91 -19.44 24.55
N LEU A 233 25.99 -20.03 23.77
CA LEU A 233 25.61 -19.52 22.46
C LEU A 233 25.06 -18.07 22.58
N ASN A 234 24.14 -17.83 23.52
CA ASN A 234 23.55 -16.51 23.72
C ASN A 234 24.57 -15.46 24.17
N ALA A 235 25.50 -15.83 25.05
CA ALA A 235 26.58 -14.94 25.50
C ALA A 235 27.50 -14.54 24.34
N ASN A 236 27.89 -15.50 23.49
CA ASN A 236 28.70 -15.24 22.31
C ASN A 236 27.99 -14.42 21.24
N LEU A 237 26.68 -14.62 21.02
CA LEU A 237 25.86 -13.80 20.13
C LEU A 237 25.82 -12.35 20.60
N ILE A 238 25.61 -12.11 21.90
CA ILE A 238 25.59 -10.76 22.48
C ILE A 238 26.96 -10.10 22.34
N LYS A 239 28.04 -10.82 22.62
CA LYS A 239 29.40 -10.31 22.46
C LYS A 239 29.72 -9.93 21.02
N ALA A 240 29.43 -10.81 20.06
CA ALA A 240 29.62 -10.53 18.63
C ALA A 240 28.81 -9.32 18.16
N ALA A 241 27.56 -9.16 18.63
CA ALA A 241 26.73 -8.00 18.33
C ALA A 241 27.34 -6.71 18.90
N LEU A 242 27.88 -6.75 20.11
CA LEU A 242 28.58 -5.61 20.73
C LEU A 242 29.84 -5.21 19.96
N ASP A 243 30.64 -6.19 19.58
CA ASP A 243 31.88 -5.96 18.83
C ASP A 243 31.56 -5.37 17.44
N LYS A 244 30.57 -5.90 16.75
CA LYS A 244 30.13 -5.37 15.46
C LYS A 244 29.58 -3.95 15.55
N ARG A 245 28.80 -3.65 16.60
CA ARG A 245 28.34 -2.27 16.87
C ARG A 245 29.51 -1.30 17.02
N ASN A 246 30.53 -1.68 17.82
CA ASN A 246 31.67 -0.83 18.07
C ASN A 246 32.46 -0.57 16.79
N GLN A 247 32.69 -1.61 15.97
CA GLN A 247 33.30 -1.46 14.64
C GLN A 247 32.54 -0.47 13.74
N ILE A 248 31.21 -0.60 13.69
CA ILE A 248 30.38 0.31 12.91
C ILE A 248 30.46 1.74 13.46
N ALA A 249 30.38 1.91 14.78
CA ALA A 249 30.46 3.23 15.40
C ALA A 249 31.81 3.91 15.12
N GLU A 250 32.93 3.18 15.16
CA GLU A 250 34.25 3.69 14.83
C GLU A 250 34.36 4.06 13.33
N ALA A 251 33.83 3.24 12.44
CA ALA A 251 33.81 3.54 11.02
C ALA A 251 33.03 4.84 10.72
N TYR A 252 31.88 5.05 11.34
CA TYR A 252 31.12 6.30 11.19
C TYR A 252 31.84 7.50 11.80
N LYS A 253 32.49 7.32 12.94
CA LYS A 253 33.32 8.36 13.54
C LYS A 253 34.47 8.79 12.63
N ALA A 254 35.09 7.83 11.94
CA ALA A 254 36.17 8.09 10.99
C ALA A 254 35.74 8.95 9.80
N VAL A 255 34.49 8.87 9.37
CA VAL A 255 33.90 9.73 8.31
C VAL A 255 33.21 10.99 8.85
N GLY A 256 33.43 11.33 10.11
CA GLY A 256 32.90 12.57 10.73
C GLY A 256 31.41 12.52 11.08
N THR A 257 30.77 11.37 10.98
CA THR A 257 29.34 11.20 11.27
C THR A 257 29.14 10.51 12.61
N ARG A 258 28.27 11.06 13.46
CA ARG A 258 27.87 10.45 14.73
C ARG A 258 26.51 9.80 14.59
N ILE A 259 26.45 8.48 14.75
CA ILE A 259 25.18 7.72 14.76
C ILE A 259 24.97 7.08 16.12
N ILE A 260 23.71 6.97 16.53
CA ILE A 260 23.29 6.20 17.69
C ILE A 260 22.85 4.82 17.18
N LEU A 261 23.61 3.78 17.54
CA LEU A 261 23.29 2.40 17.21
C LEU A 261 22.56 1.76 18.39
N SER A 262 21.34 1.30 18.17
CA SER A 262 20.53 0.56 19.13
C SER A 262 20.53 -0.93 18.80
N TYR A 263 20.26 -1.77 19.81
CA TYR A 263 20.07 -3.20 19.66
C TYR A 263 18.59 -3.54 19.77
N SER A 264 18.18 -4.54 18.98
CA SER A 264 16.92 -5.22 19.16
C SER A 264 17.21 -6.70 19.34
N PHE A 265 16.94 -7.24 20.53
CA PHE A 265 17.01 -8.66 20.79
C PHE A 265 15.60 -9.23 20.79
N SER A 266 15.36 -10.23 19.94
CA SER A 266 14.15 -11.03 19.96
C SER A 266 14.45 -12.35 20.68
N CYS A 267 14.00 -12.49 21.91
CA CYS A 267 13.97 -13.79 22.58
C CYS A 267 12.84 -14.63 21.99
N LEU A 268 13.18 -15.66 21.24
CA LEU A 268 12.27 -16.75 20.93
C LEU A 268 12.04 -17.56 22.21
N MET A 269 11.04 -17.18 23.00
CA MET A 269 10.53 -18.10 24.01
C MET A 269 9.81 -19.23 23.29
N THR A 270 10.46 -20.37 23.18
CA THR A 270 9.79 -21.62 22.86
C THR A 270 8.82 -21.92 24.01
N PRO A 271 7.52 -22.12 23.76
CA PRO A 271 6.60 -22.55 24.82
C PRO A 271 7.05 -23.91 25.28
N ARG A 272 7.44 -24.03 26.55
CA ARG A 272 7.60 -25.32 27.19
C ARG A 272 6.25 -26.04 27.13
N LYS A 273 6.19 -27.15 26.39
CA LYS A 273 5.10 -28.12 26.56
C LYS A 273 5.16 -28.62 27.99
N ILE A 274 4.15 -28.31 28.79
CA ILE A 274 3.79 -28.99 30.03
C ILE A 274 3.05 -30.27 29.67
#